data_7f9f12042ce695f6e73a7b461c13ab05
#
_entry.id   7f9f12042ce695f6e73a7b461c13ab05
#
_cell.length_a   1.000
_cell.length_b   1.000
_cell.length_c   1.000
_cell.angle_alpha   90.00
_cell.angle_beta   90.00
_cell.angle_gamma   90.00
#
_symmetry.space_group_name_H-M   'P 1'
#
loop_
_entity.id
_entity.type
_entity.pdbx_description
1 polymer ?
#
loop_
_entity_poly.entity_id
_entity_poly.type
_entity_poly.pdbx_seq_one_letter_code
_entity_poly.pdbx_strand_id
1 'polypeptide(L)'
;MVALMRGVEALNKRVMTSGIELGRVVDVILDEAGERPVGFDVLCGDGSHRFLPFPTARLEGEHVEVDSSLLLLEREQLDFYRKHGRPLRA
;
A
#
# COMPACT_ATOMS: atom_id res chain seq x y z
N MET A 1 -7.70 9.68 14.33
CA MET A 1 -6.69 9.24 13.39
C MET A 1 -7.25 8.27 12.39
N VAL A 2 -8.27 8.73 11.70
CA VAL A 2 -9.03 7.89 10.75
C VAL A 2 -8.10 7.37 9.62
N ALA A 3 -7.22 8.22 9.10
CA ALA A 3 -6.34 7.82 8.00
C ALA A 3 -5.37 6.71 8.43
N LEU A 4 -4.81 6.80 9.64
CA LEU A 4 -3.90 5.78 10.15
C LEU A 4 -4.62 4.46 10.35
N MET A 5 -5.83 4.51 10.93
CA MET A 5 -6.64 3.30 11.13
C MET A 5 -6.96 2.63 9.80
N ARG A 6 -7.31 3.41 8.77
CA ARG A 6 -7.58 2.84 7.45
C ARG A 6 -6.35 2.21 6.84
N GLY A 7 -5.18 2.82 7.05
CA GLY A 7 -3.93 2.21 6.58
C GLY A 7 -3.69 0.86 7.23
N VAL A 8 -3.86 0.78 8.56
CA VAL A 8 -3.68 -0.47 9.29
C VAL A 8 -4.71 -1.52 8.87
N GLU A 9 -5.94 -1.10 8.61
CA GLU A 9 -6.99 -2.01 8.15
C GLU A 9 -6.66 -2.68 6.82
N ALA A 10 -5.83 -2.05 6.00
CA ALA A 10 -5.44 -2.61 4.71
C ALA A 10 -4.39 -3.73 4.83
N LEU A 11 -3.73 -3.87 5.99
CA LEU A 11 -2.69 -4.89 6.16
C LEU A 11 -3.23 -6.29 5.87
N ASN A 12 -2.46 -7.04 5.08
CA ASN A 12 -2.74 -8.41 4.67
C ASN A 12 -3.93 -8.56 3.72
N LYS A 13 -4.55 -7.46 3.30
CA LYS A 13 -5.65 -7.53 2.34
C LYS A 13 -5.12 -7.59 0.92
N ARG A 14 -5.90 -8.22 0.05
CA ARG A 14 -5.57 -8.31 -1.37
C ARG A 14 -5.77 -6.96 -2.04
N VAL A 15 -4.92 -6.67 -3.01
CA VAL A 15 -5.05 -5.48 -3.85
C VAL A 15 -5.64 -5.93 -5.18
N MET A 16 -6.79 -5.36 -5.54
CA MET A 16 -7.57 -5.79 -6.70
C MET A 16 -7.84 -4.62 -7.63
N THR A 17 -7.98 -4.91 -8.91
CA THR A 17 -8.51 -3.96 -9.89
C THR A 17 -9.50 -4.71 -10.77
N SER A 18 -10.77 -4.26 -10.76
CA SER A 18 -11.83 -4.83 -11.59
C SER A 18 -11.89 -6.36 -11.53
N GLY A 19 -11.79 -6.92 -10.33
CA GLY A 19 -11.86 -8.35 -10.11
C GLY A 19 -10.56 -9.11 -10.33
N ILE A 20 -9.48 -8.42 -10.69
CA ILE A 20 -8.17 -9.05 -10.90
C ILE A 20 -7.29 -8.78 -9.68
N GLU A 21 -6.73 -9.84 -9.11
CA GLU A 21 -5.82 -9.71 -7.98
C GLU A 21 -4.44 -9.30 -8.47
N LEU A 22 -3.93 -8.20 -7.92
CA LEU A 22 -2.60 -7.67 -8.26
C LEU A 22 -1.55 -8.06 -7.24
N GLY A 23 -1.93 -8.22 -5.99
CA GLY A 23 -1.00 -8.55 -4.92
C GLY A 23 -1.65 -8.43 -3.56
N ARG A 24 -0.82 -8.27 -2.54
CA ARG A 24 -1.27 -8.17 -1.15
C ARG A 24 -0.51 -7.07 -0.43
N VAL A 25 -1.20 -6.33 0.43
CA VAL A 25 -0.57 -5.32 1.28
C VAL A 25 0.22 -6.04 2.38
N VAL A 26 1.53 -5.86 2.39
CA VAL A 26 2.40 -6.48 3.38
C VAL A 26 2.94 -5.48 4.41
N ASP A 27 2.86 -4.19 4.11
CA ASP A 27 3.25 -3.17 5.07
C ASP A 27 2.56 -1.84 4.73
N VAL A 28 2.49 -0.97 5.72
CA VAL A 28 1.99 0.40 5.56
C VAL A 28 3.17 1.32 5.80
N ILE A 29 3.39 2.24 4.87
CA ILE A 29 4.46 3.23 4.99
C ILE A 29 3.83 4.51 5.53
N LEU A 30 4.33 4.95 6.68
CA LEU A 30 3.86 6.17 7.33
C LEU A 30 4.76 7.34 6.94
N ASP A 31 4.30 8.55 7.18
CA ASP A 31 5.12 9.73 6.96
C ASP A 31 6.30 9.76 7.95
N GLU A 32 7.16 10.76 7.81
CA GLU A 32 8.36 10.88 8.64
C GLU A 32 8.02 10.94 10.12
N ALA A 33 6.91 11.58 10.48
CA ALA A 33 6.46 11.68 11.86
C ALA A 33 5.81 10.39 12.38
N GLY A 34 5.53 9.43 11.50
CA GLY A 34 4.86 8.20 11.87
C GLY A 34 3.38 8.39 12.17
N GLU A 35 2.75 9.43 11.63
CA GLU A 35 1.38 9.78 11.96
C GLU A 35 0.37 9.44 10.89
N ARG A 36 0.75 9.54 9.61
CA ARG A 36 -0.20 9.36 8.50
C ARG A 36 0.35 8.38 7.48
N PRO A 37 -0.48 7.49 6.95
CA PRO A 37 -0.04 6.61 5.87
C PRO A 37 0.20 7.42 4.59
N VAL A 38 1.33 7.17 3.95
CA VAL A 38 1.63 7.75 2.63
C VAL A 38 1.44 6.72 1.54
N GLY A 39 1.48 5.44 1.89
CA GLY A 39 1.25 4.37 0.93
C GLY A 39 1.48 3.00 1.52
N PHE A 40 1.48 2.01 0.63
CA PHE A 40 1.58 0.61 1.01
C PHE A 40 2.72 -0.07 0.26
N ASP A 41 3.35 -1.03 0.93
CA ASP A 41 4.21 -2.00 0.30
C ASP A 41 3.31 -3.15 -0.16
N VAL A 42 3.23 -3.37 -1.46
CA VAL A 42 2.40 -4.42 -2.04
C VAL A 42 3.30 -5.50 -2.62
N LEU A 43 3.14 -6.72 -2.11
CA LEU A 43 3.81 -7.88 -2.67
C LEU A 43 2.96 -8.41 -3.83
N CYS A 44 3.49 -8.29 -5.03
CA CYS A 44 2.78 -8.69 -6.24
C CYS A 44 2.94 -10.18 -6.54
N GLY A 45 2.10 -10.68 -7.47
CA GLY A 45 2.10 -12.11 -7.80
C GLY A 45 3.41 -12.62 -8.37
N ASP A 46 4.22 -11.75 -8.97
CA ASP A 46 5.53 -12.11 -9.51
C ASP A 46 6.65 -12.08 -8.46
N GLY A 47 6.31 -11.82 -7.20
CA GLY A 47 7.28 -11.73 -6.11
C GLY A 47 7.91 -10.36 -5.94
N SER A 48 7.59 -9.40 -6.79
CA SER A 48 8.12 -8.05 -6.67
C SER A 48 7.34 -7.24 -5.63
N HIS A 49 8.03 -6.28 -5.00
CA HIS A 49 7.40 -5.32 -4.11
C HIS A 49 7.21 -4.01 -4.86
N ARG A 50 6.02 -3.42 -4.73
CA ARG A 50 5.69 -2.15 -5.37
C ARG A 50 5.04 -1.21 -4.36
N PHE A 51 5.12 0.08 -4.64
CA PHE A 51 4.54 1.10 -3.79
C PHE A 51 3.17 1.52 -4.31
N LEU A 52 2.17 1.46 -3.45
CA LEU A 52 0.82 1.94 -3.78
C LEU A 52 0.56 3.22 -2.99
N PRO A 53 0.45 4.40 -3.65
CA PRO A 53 0.15 5.64 -2.95
C PRO A 53 -1.19 5.56 -2.22
N PHE A 54 -1.22 6.00 -0.97
CA PHE A 54 -2.40 5.89 -0.13
C PHE A 54 -3.67 6.52 -0.75
N PRO A 55 -3.60 7.73 -1.35
CA PRO A 55 -4.82 8.35 -1.89
C PRO A 55 -5.43 7.61 -3.09
N THR A 56 -4.68 6.72 -3.73
CA THR A 56 -5.19 5.98 -4.89
C THR A 56 -5.86 4.67 -4.51
N ALA A 57 -5.81 4.32 -3.23
CA ALA A 57 -6.36 3.06 -2.73
C ALA A 57 -7.72 3.30 -2.06
N ARG A 58 -8.65 2.39 -2.30
CA ARG A 58 -9.95 2.38 -1.62
C ARG A 58 -10.10 1.08 -0.85
N LEU A 59 -10.46 1.19 0.41
CA LEU A 59 -10.75 0.01 1.21
C LEU A 59 -12.19 -0.40 0.96
N GLU A 60 -12.40 -1.54 0.31
CA GLU A 60 -13.72 -2.03 -0.04
C GLU A 60 -13.93 -3.43 0.55
N GLY A 61 -14.56 -3.45 1.72
CA GLY A 61 -14.80 -4.71 2.42
C GLY A 61 -13.49 -5.37 2.80
N GLU A 62 -13.21 -6.54 2.21
CA GLU A 62 -12.04 -7.33 2.56
C GLU A 62 -10.87 -7.19 1.59
N HIS A 63 -10.95 -6.22 0.68
CA HIS A 63 -9.84 -5.99 -0.25
C HIS A 63 -9.60 -4.49 -0.44
N VAL A 64 -8.45 -4.18 -1.03
CA VAL A 64 -8.09 -2.82 -1.42
C VAL A 64 -8.31 -2.73 -2.92
N GLU A 65 -9.14 -1.80 -3.34
CA GLU A 65 -9.44 -1.59 -4.76
C GLU A 65 -8.60 -0.43 -5.31
N VAL A 66 -8.04 -0.63 -6.49
CA VAL A 66 -7.34 0.42 -7.24
C VAL A 66 -7.90 0.50 -8.64
N ASP A 67 -7.84 1.68 -9.25
CA ASP A 67 -8.44 1.90 -10.57
C ASP A 67 -7.62 1.27 -11.69
N SER A 68 -6.33 1.07 -11.48
CA SER A 68 -5.45 0.53 -12.51
C SER A 68 -4.20 -0.09 -11.87
N SER A 69 -3.65 -1.13 -12.51
CA SER A 69 -2.37 -1.69 -12.09
C SER A 69 -1.22 -0.70 -12.23
N LEU A 70 -1.39 0.33 -13.05
CA LEU A 70 -0.38 1.37 -13.23
C LEU A 70 -0.21 2.24 -11.99
N LEU A 71 -1.14 2.17 -11.04
CA LEU A 71 -1.01 2.88 -9.76
C LEU A 71 -0.03 2.20 -8.81
N LEU A 72 0.37 0.96 -9.10
CA LEU A 72 1.43 0.27 -8.37
C LEU A 72 2.77 0.75 -8.93
N LEU A 73 3.43 1.63 -8.20
CA LEU A 73 4.67 2.25 -8.63
C LEU A 73 5.84 1.30 -8.46
N GLU A 74 6.93 1.59 -9.15
CA GLU A 74 8.11 0.73 -9.15
C GLU A 74 8.82 0.70 -7.80
N ARG A 75 9.72 -0.28 -7.65
CA ARG A 75 10.46 -0.50 -6.41
C ARG A 75 11.26 0.71 -5.97
N GLU A 76 11.77 1.51 -6.90
CA GLU A 76 12.51 2.72 -6.57
C GLU A 76 11.66 3.69 -5.75
N GLN A 77 10.36 3.78 -6.06
CA GLN A 77 9.45 4.62 -5.31
C GLN A 77 9.22 4.04 -3.91
N LEU A 78 9.06 2.73 -3.81
CA LEU A 78 8.90 2.07 -2.52
C LEU A 78 10.14 2.30 -1.65
N ASP A 79 11.33 2.13 -2.21
CA ASP A 79 12.57 2.32 -1.48
C ASP A 79 12.72 3.76 -0.98
N PHE A 80 12.32 4.72 -1.83
CA PHE A 80 12.34 6.13 -1.45
C PHE A 80 11.47 6.39 -0.22
N TYR A 81 10.22 5.91 -0.25
CA TYR A 81 9.28 6.16 0.84
C TYR A 81 9.63 5.37 2.10
N ARG A 82 10.19 4.18 1.95
CA ARG A 82 10.68 3.42 3.11
C ARG A 82 11.84 4.12 3.79
N LYS A 83 12.69 4.78 3.02
CA LYS A 83 13.85 5.50 3.56
C LYS A 83 13.44 6.81 4.23
N HIS A 84 12.51 7.53 3.63
CA HIS A 84 12.11 8.86 4.11
C HIS A 84 10.88 8.85 5.02
N GLY A 85 10.13 7.76 5.03
CA GLY A 85 9.00 7.57 5.91
C GLY A 85 9.31 6.51 6.97
N ARG A 86 8.25 5.95 7.56
CA ARG A 86 8.36 4.92 8.58
C ARG A 86 7.51 3.70 8.21
N PRO A 87 8.13 2.59 7.78
CA PRO A 87 7.39 1.34 7.61
C PRO A 87 6.84 0.88 8.95
N LEU A 88 5.57 0.47 8.96
CA LEU A 88 4.91 0.07 10.20
C LEU A 88 5.50 -1.22 10.77
N ARG A 89 5.85 -2.17 9.90
CA ARG A 89 6.33 -3.50 10.30
C ARG A 89 7.84 -3.65 10.25
N ALA A 90 8.54 -2.75 9.59
CA ALA A 90 9.99 -2.87 9.42
C ALA A 90 10.77 -2.13 10.49
#